data_f7b12f261a4b55d2d3bca779a31848da
#
_entry.id   f7b12f261a4b55d2d3bca779a31848da
#
_cell.length_a   1.000
_cell.length_b   1.000
_cell.length_c   1.000
_cell.angle_alpha   90.00
_cell.angle_beta   90.00
_cell.angle_gamma   90.00
#
_symmetry.space_group_name_H-M   'P 1'
#
loop_
_entity.id
_entity.type
_entity.pdbx_description
1 polymer ?
#
loop_
_entity_poly.entity_id
_entity_poly.type
_entity_poly.pdbx_seq_one_letter_code
_entity_poly.pdbx_strand_id
1 'polypeptide(L)'
;QQRALFRLVLHNREHLMAQMPMRICHPPMDIDEWQNKTGSDPKNWPWSYHNGGHWPSLLWFFGASILLHEKRYPKADVLLMGQMRALIEECYWSQLNQLPRQKWAEYFDGPTGTWVGQQSRTYQTWTIVGFLLMHHLLRAEPDDVLMLDLEEEF
;
A
#
# COMPACT_ATOMS: atom_id res chain seq x y z
N GLN A 1 1.27 -8.91 17.68
CA GLN A 1 0.92 -7.59 17.10
C GLN A 1 0.71 -7.66 15.59
N GLN A 2 1.63 -8.23 14.80
CA GLN A 2 1.52 -8.30 13.32
C GLN A 2 0.23 -9.00 12.85
N ARG A 3 -0.14 -10.15 13.45
CA ARG A 3 -1.37 -10.86 13.09
C ARG A 3 -2.64 -10.01 13.30
N ALA A 4 -2.67 -9.19 14.34
CA ALA A 4 -3.80 -8.30 14.59
C ALA A 4 -3.90 -7.23 13.50
N LEU A 5 -2.76 -6.68 13.07
CA LEU A 5 -2.70 -5.74 11.93
C LEU A 5 -3.19 -6.39 10.63
N PHE A 6 -2.74 -7.60 10.30
CA PHE A 6 -3.16 -8.31 9.09
C PHE A 6 -4.68 -8.55 9.08
N ARG A 7 -5.25 -9.01 10.21
CA ARG A 7 -6.70 -9.17 10.34
C ARG A 7 -7.45 -7.85 10.22
N LEU A 8 -6.93 -6.77 10.80
CA LEU A 8 -7.51 -5.43 10.68
C LEU A 8 -7.56 -4.97 9.21
N VAL A 9 -6.47 -5.19 8.47
CA VAL A 9 -6.41 -4.85 7.03
C VAL A 9 -7.39 -5.68 6.22
N LEU A 10 -7.46 -6.99 6.44
CA LEU A 10 -8.45 -7.86 5.76
C LEU A 10 -9.88 -7.44 6.05
N HIS A 11 -10.18 -7.10 7.30
CA HIS A 11 -11.51 -6.65 7.70
C HIS A 11 -11.91 -5.34 7.01
N ASN A 12 -10.95 -4.45 6.80
CA ASN A 12 -11.19 -3.14 6.18
C ASN A 12 -10.73 -3.07 4.71
N ARG A 13 -10.54 -4.21 4.05
CA ARG A 13 -9.94 -4.27 2.70
C ARG A 13 -10.64 -3.38 1.68
N GLU A 14 -11.97 -3.33 1.71
CA GLU A 14 -12.77 -2.56 0.76
C GLU A 14 -12.49 -1.05 0.86
N HIS A 15 -12.22 -0.59 2.09
CA HIS A 15 -11.91 0.81 2.36
C HIS A 15 -10.44 1.15 2.12
N LEU A 16 -9.53 0.24 2.47
CA LEU A 16 -8.09 0.48 2.39
C LEU A 16 -7.52 0.24 1.00
N MET A 17 -8.02 -0.78 0.29
CA MET A 17 -7.49 -1.15 -1.02
C MET A 17 -8.23 -0.46 -2.16
N ALA A 18 -9.56 -0.48 -2.17
CA ALA A 18 -10.41 0.16 -3.17
C ALA A 18 -9.91 -0.11 -4.62
N GLN A 19 -9.96 0.86 -5.54
CA GLN A 19 -9.47 0.69 -6.91
C GLN A 19 -7.97 0.96 -7.05
N MET A 20 -7.44 1.91 -6.27
CA MET A 20 -6.00 2.15 -6.19
C MET A 20 -5.53 1.89 -4.76
N PRO A 21 -4.92 0.75 -4.48
CA PRO A 21 -4.34 0.50 -3.17
C PRO A 21 -3.03 1.29 -2.99
N MET A 22 -2.68 1.75 -1.78
CA MET A 22 -3.38 1.59 -0.52
C MET A 22 -3.74 2.96 0.04
N ARG A 23 -4.89 3.06 0.71
CA ARG A 23 -5.32 4.30 1.39
C ARG A 23 -4.47 4.58 2.62
N ILE A 24 -4.11 5.86 2.82
CA ILE A 24 -3.23 6.26 3.93
C ILE A 24 -3.93 6.29 5.29
N CYS A 25 -5.21 6.66 5.33
CA CYS A 25 -6.03 6.59 6.55
C CYS A 25 -7.51 6.40 6.21
N HIS A 26 -8.26 5.78 7.13
CA HIS A 26 -9.70 5.55 6.99
C HIS A 26 -10.38 5.52 8.36
N PRO A 27 -11.52 6.19 8.54
CA PRO A 27 -12.09 7.19 7.64
C PRO A 27 -11.22 8.45 7.53
N PRO A 28 -11.40 9.30 6.50
CA PRO A 28 -10.78 10.61 6.51
C PRO A 28 -11.36 11.47 7.62
N MET A 29 -10.58 12.39 8.12
CA MET A 29 -11.06 13.37 9.09
C MET A 29 -11.88 14.44 8.39
N ASP A 30 -12.80 15.06 9.14
CA ASP A 30 -13.43 16.31 8.75
C ASP A 30 -12.36 17.38 8.50
N ILE A 31 -12.64 18.33 7.59
CA ILE A 31 -11.64 19.32 7.20
C ILE A 31 -11.23 20.23 8.37
N ASP A 32 -12.16 20.63 9.20
CA ASP A 32 -11.87 21.50 10.34
C ASP A 32 -11.06 20.74 11.39
N GLU A 33 -11.38 19.48 11.65
CA GLU A 33 -10.61 18.63 12.54
C GLU A 33 -9.19 18.41 12.03
N TRP A 34 -9.04 18.15 10.72
CA TRP A 34 -7.73 17.96 10.09
C TRP A 34 -6.87 19.22 10.23
N GLN A 35 -7.42 20.39 9.88
CA GLN A 35 -6.68 21.66 9.94
C GLN A 35 -6.26 22.01 11.37
N ASN A 36 -7.12 21.76 12.35
CA ASN A 36 -6.80 22.01 13.76
C ASN A 36 -5.67 21.12 14.28
N LYS A 37 -5.55 19.89 13.78
CA LYS A 37 -4.53 18.92 14.24
C LYS A 37 -3.23 18.95 13.45
N THR A 38 -3.28 19.24 12.15
CA THR A 38 -2.15 19.05 11.24
C THR A 38 -1.74 20.30 10.49
N GLY A 39 -2.50 21.40 10.65
CA GLY A 39 -2.32 22.61 9.85
C GLY A 39 -3.03 22.56 8.50
N SER A 40 -2.99 23.68 7.79
CA SER A 40 -3.69 23.84 6.51
C SER A 40 -2.77 23.52 5.33
N ASP A 41 -2.93 22.37 4.72
CA ASP A 41 -2.47 22.10 3.35
C ASP A 41 -3.71 22.00 2.45
N PRO A 42 -3.82 22.81 1.39
CA PRO A 42 -5.01 22.84 0.54
C PRO A 42 -5.32 21.52 -0.17
N LYS A 43 -4.41 20.56 -0.16
CA LYS A 43 -4.62 19.22 -0.71
C LYS A 43 -5.31 18.25 0.25
N ASN A 44 -5.37 18.56 1.54
CA ASN A 44 -5.86 17.65 2.59
C ASN A 44 -7.38 17.73 2.82
N TRP A 45 -8.16 17.80 1.76
CA TRP A 45 -9.59 17.57 1.85
C TRP A 45 -9.89 16.11 2.20
N PRO A 46 -11.05 15.80 2.80
CA PRO A 46 -11.48 14.41 2.97
C PRO A 46 -11.36 13.62 1.67
N TRP A 47 -10.75 12.45 1.73
CA TRP A 47 -10.44 11.56 0.61
C TRP A 47 -9.31 12.04 -0.32
N SER A 48 -8.52 13.00 0.10
CA SER A 48 -7.40 13.53 -0.67
C SER A 48 -6.09 13.53 0.11
N TYR A 49 -4.99 13.43 -0.59
CA TYR A 49 -3.62 13.52 -0.09
C TYR A 49 -3.43 12.70 1.22
N HIS A 50 -2.94 13.33 2.31
CA HIS A 50 -2.77 12.62 3.58
C HIS A 50 -4.08 12.40 4.36
N ASN A 51 -5.15 13.08 3.98
CA ASN A 51 -6.48 12.90 4.59
C ASN A 51 -7.36 11.90 3.83
N GLY A 52 -6.85 10.69 3.66
CA GLY A 52 -7.60 9.59 3.05
C GLY A 52 -7.35 9.37 1.57
N GLY A 53 -6.33 10.01 0.98
CA GLY A 53 -5.85 9.67 -0.36
C GLY A 53 -5.21 8.29 -0.43
N HIS A 54 -5.05 7.77 -1.63
CA HIS A 54 -4.45 6.48 -1.91
C HIS A 54 -3.02 6.65 -2.41
N TRP A 55 -2.09 5.96 -1.76
CA TRP A 55 -0.65 6.03 -2.05
C TRP A 55 -0.14 4.67 -2.46
N PRO A 56 0.16 4.44 -3.74
CA PRO A 56 0.67 3.15 -4.21
C PRO A 56 1.90 2.66 -3.45
N SER A 57 2.76 3.59 -3.01
CA SER A 57 3.96 3.26 -2.21
C SER A 57 3.64 2.55 -0.90
N LEU A 58 2.52 2.82 -0.26
CA LEU A 58 2.12 2.14 0.98
C LEU A 58 1.86 0.65 0.75
N LEU A 59 1.30 0.28 -0.41
CA LEU A 59 1.11 -1.13 -0.76
C LEU A 59 2.45 -1.86 -0.82
N TRP A 60 3.49 -1.20 -1.35
CA TRP A 60 4.80 -1.83 -1.49
C TRP A 60 5.43 -2.17 -0.15
N PHE A 61 5.41 -1.22 0.78
CA PHE A 61 5.92 -1.44 2.13
C PHE A 61 5.13 -2.53 2.85
N PHE A 62 3.81 -2.47 2.75
CA PHE A 62 2.93 -3.44 3.37
C PHE A 62 3.11 -4.83 2.77
N GLY A 63 3.11 -4.95 1.45
CA GLY A 63 3.28 -6.20 0.74
C GLY A 63 4.65 -6.83 0.95
N ALA A 64 5.72 -6.04 0.89
CA ALA A 64 7.06 -6.52 1.22
C ALA A 64 7.13 -7.09 2.64
N SER A 65 6.54 -6.38 3.62
CA SER A 65 6.47 -6.85 5.01
C SER A 65 5.76 -8.20 5.14
N ILE A 66 4.69 -8.43 4.38
CA ILE A 66 3.94 -9.70 4.40
C ILE A 66 4.76 -10.82 3.76
N LEU A 67 5.32 -10.59 2.58
CA LEU A 67 6.10 -11.60 1.86
C LEU A 67 7.36 -12.00 2.63
N LEU A 68 8.04 -11.05 3.26
CA LEU A 68 9.15 -11.31 4.15
C LEU A 68 8.73 -12.07 5.41
N HIS A 69 7.56 -11.73 6.00
CA HIS A 69 7.04 -12.46 7.15
C HIS A 69 6.69 -13.91 6.80
N GLU A 70 6.06 -14.15 5.65
CA GLU A 70 5.74 -15.49 5.16
C GLU A 70 7.00 -16.33 4.99
N LYS A 71 8.06 -15.76 4.42
CA LYS A 71 9.36 -16.45 4.27
C LYS A 71 9.98 -16.78 5.61
N ARG A 72 10.03 -15.82 6.54
CA ARG A 72 10.63 -16.00 7.86
C ARG A 72 9.89 -17.00 8.75
N TYR A 73 8.57 -17.09 8.60
CA TYR A 73 7.71 -17.91 9.43
C TYR A 73 6.75 -18.79 8.58
N PRO A 74 7.28 -19.71 7.75
CA PRO A 74 6.48 -20.42 6.74
C PRO A 74 5.38 -21.32 7.32
N LYS A 75 5.44 -21.64 8.62
CA LYS A 75 4.44 -22.46 9.33
C LYS A 75 3.48 -21.62 10.19
N ALA A 76 3.66 -20.30 10.24
CA ALA A 76 2.87 -19.43 11.10
C ALA A 76 1.60 -18.98 10.39
N ASP A 77 0.44 -19.37 10.95
CA ASP A 77 -0.90 -18.89 10.51
C ASP A 77 -1.12 -18.98 8.98
N VAL A 78 -0.88 -20.15 8.41
CA VAL A 78 -0.88 -20.41 6.95
C VAL A 78 -2.14 -19.87 6.26
N LEU A 79 -3.32 -19.99 6.92
CA LEU A 79 -4.56 -19.49 6.36
C LEU A 79 -4.56 -17.96 6.24
N LEU A 80 -4.15 -17.25 7.29
CA LEU A 80 -4.09 -15.79 7.29
C LEU A 80 -3.06 -15.29 6.26
N MET A 81 -1.89 -15.94 6.21
CA MET A 81 -0.84 -15.58 5.25
C MET A 81 -1.30 -15.81 3.81
N GLY A 82 -1.99 -16.91 3.52
CA GLY A 82 -2.57 -17.16 2.20
C GLY A 82 -3.59 -16.08 1.79
N GLN A 83 -4.44 -15.64 2.73
CA GLN A 83 -5.39 -14.56 2.48
C GLN A 83 -4.68 -13.22 2.22
N MET A 84 -3.62 -12.93 2.99
CA MET A 84 -2.84 -11.70 2.80
C MET A 84 -2.11 -11.69 1.47
N ARG A 85 -1.50 -12.83 1.08
CA ARG A 85 -0.83 -12.98 -0.21
C ARG A 85 -1.81 -12.77 -1.36
N ALA A 86 -2.98 -13.42 -1.32
CA ALA A 86 -4.01 -13.25 -2.34
C ALA A 86 -4.47 -11.78 -2.48
N LEU A 87 -4.65 -11.08 -1.34
CA LEU A 87 -4.98 -9.65 -1.34
C LEU A 87 -3.90 -8.81 -2.01
N ILE A 88 -2.63 -9.07 -1.71
CA ILE A 88 -1.51 -8.32 -2.31
C ILE A 88 -1.39 -8.59 -3.80
N GLU A 89 -1.57 -9.83 -4.24
CA GLU A 89 -1.57 -10.19 -5.65
C GLU A 89 -2.72 -9.50 -6.40
N GLU A 90 -3.93 -9.48 -5.86
CA GLU A 90 -5.06 -8.73 -6.41
C GLU A 90 -4.73 -7.24 -6.56
N CYS A 91 -4.18 -6.63 -5.52
CA CYS A 91 -3.77 -5.24 -5.51
C CYS A 91 -2.64 -4.95 -6.52
N TYR A 92 -1.67 -5.84 -6.61
CA TYR A 92 -0.58 -5.74 -7.59
C TYR A 92 -1.11 -5.71 -9.02
N TRP A 93 -2.02 -6.64 -9.38
CA TRP A 93 -2.60 -6.68 -10.72
C TRP A 93 -3.45 -5.43 -11.02
N SER A 94 -4.19 -4.93 -10.04
CA SER A 94 -4.92 -3.66 -10.17
C SER A 94 -3.97 -2.50 -10.50
N GLN A 95 -2.87 -2.38 -9.76
CA GLN A 95 -1.88 -1.33 -10.00
C GLN A 95 -1.12 -1.48 -11.31
N LEU A 96 -0.75 -2.71 -11.71
CA LEU A 96 -0.11 -2.98 -13.00
C LEU A 96 -0.95 -2.47 -14.17
N ASN A 97 -2.27 -2.62 -14.08
CA ASN A 97 -3.19 -2.17 -15.11
C ASN A 97 -3.39 -0.65 -15.13
N GLN A 98 -3.29 0.01 -14.00
CA GLN A 98 -3.67 1.42 -13.84
C GLN A 98 -2.48 2.38 -13.83
N LEU A 99 -1.41 2.09 -13.08
CA LEU A 99 -0.30 3.01 -12.88
C LEU A 99 0.39 3.47 -14.17
N PRO A 100 0.67 2.62 -15.16
CA PRO A 100 1.25 3.07 -16.42
C PRO A 100 0.37 4.09 -17.15
N ARG A 101 -0.94 3.86 -17.15
CA ARG A 101 -1.92 4.76 -17.79
C ARG A 101 -2.03 6.10 -17.05
N GLN A 102 -1.82 6.10 -15.74
CA GLN A 102 -1.83 7.27 -14.86
C GLN A 102 -0.42 7.86 -14.67
N LYS A 103 0.52 7.54 -15.57
CA LYS A 103 1.89 8.07 -15.57
C LYS A 103 2.62 7.89 -14.22
N TRP A 104 2.37 6.77 -13.54
CA TRP A 104 3.03 6.46 -12.26
C TRP A 104 2.87 7.56 -11.23
N ALA A 105 1.65 8.07 -11.08
CA ALA A 105 1.34 9.16 -10.19
C ALA A 105 1.66 8.82 -8.73
N GLU A 106 2.01 9.85 -7.98
CA GLU A 106 2.41 9.77 -6.58
C GLU A 106 1.29 9.28 -5.68
N TYR A 107 0.09 9.85 -5.84
CA TYR A 107 -1.10 9.51 -5.07
C TYR A 107 -2.38 9.77 -5.86
N PHE A 108 -3.48 9.23 -5.34
CA PHE A 108 -4.80 9.29 -5.97
C PHE A 108 -5.84 9.75 -4.96
N ASP A 109 -6.82 10.50 -5.45
CA ASP A 109 -7.90 11.08 -4.67
C ASP A 109 -9.22 10.33 -4.85
N GLY A 110 -10.16 10.64 -3.98
CA GLY A 110 -11.52 10.13 -4.00
C GLY A 110 -11.73 8.91 -3.11
N PRO A 111 -12.99 8.57 -2.85
CA PRO A 111 -13.36 7.45 -1.98
C PRO A 111 -12.83 6.09 -2.47
N THR A 112 -12.54 5.97 -3.74
CA THR A 112 -12.05 4.74 -4.39
C THR A 112 -10.64 4.84 -4.95
N GLY A 113 -9.99 6.02 -4.87
CA GLY A 113 -8.66 6.24 -5.45
C GLY A 113 -8.68 6.28 -6.99
N THR A 114 -9.75 6.80 -7.57
CA THR A 114 -9.93 6.81 -9.04
C THR A 114 -9.27 7.97 -9.74
N TRP A 115 -9.06 9.08 -9.05
CA TRP A 115 -8.54 10.31 -9.64
C TRP A 115 -7.09 10.53 -9.26
N VAL A 116 -6.26 10.89 -10.22
CA VAL A 116 -4.91 11.36 -9.93
C VAL A 116 -5.01 12.57 -9.01
N GLY A 117 -4.27 12.53 -7.91
CA GLY A 117 -4.36 13.55 -6.86
C GLY A 117 -4.00 14.95 -7.32
N GLN A 118 -4.61 15.95 -6.70
CA GLN A 118 -4.34 17.35 -6.99
C GLN A 118 -2.84 17.66 -6.79
N GLN A 119 -2.17 18.17 -7.83
CA GLN A 119 -0.74 18.41 -7.85
C GLN A 119 0.13 17.15 -7.59
N SER A 120 -0.42 15.98 -7.78
CA SER A 120 0.33 14.73 -7.72
C SER A 120 1.46 14.75 -8.75
N ARG A 121 2.65 14.34 -8.32
CA ARG A 121 3.80 14.20 -9.23
C ARG A 121 3.62 12.94 -10.06
N THR A 122 3.92 13.05 -11.35
CA THR A 122 3.97 11.90 -12.26
C THR A 122 5.36 11.30 -12.32
N TYR A 123 5.45 10.03 -12.75
CA TYR A 123 6.70 9.27 -12.80
C TYR A 123 7.45 9.28 -11.47
N GLN A 124 6.68 9.14 -10.39
CA GLN A 124 7.23 9.23 -9.04
C GLN A 124 8.11 8.02 -8.75
N THR A 125 9.34 8.30 -8.33
CA THR A 125 10.38 7.27 -8.13
C THR A 125 9.94 6.18 -7.15
N TRP A 126 9.39 6.53 -6.00
CA TRP A 126 8.94 5.52 -5.02
C TRP A 126 7.74 4.71 -5.49
N THR A 127 6.88 5.26 -6.35
CA THR A 127 5.80 4.50 -6.98
C THR A 127 6.37 3.45 -7.94
N ILE A 128 7.32 3.85 -8.78
CA ILE A 128 7.96 2.96 -9.77
C ILE A 128 8.84 1.91 -9.08
N VAL A 129 9.76 2.35 -8.22
CA VAL A 129 10.71 1.44 -7.54
C VAL A 129 9.97 0.48 -6.62
N GLY A 130 8.98 0.98 -5.88
CA GLY A 130 8.16 0.13 -5.03
C GLY A 130 7.40 -0.94 -5.82
N PHE A 131 6.83 -0.57 -6.98
CA PHE A 131 6.19 -1.54 -7.86
C PHE A 131 7.17 -2.62 -8.35
N LEU A 132 8.38 -2.24 -8.77
CA LEU A 132 9.41 -3.18 -9.21
C LEU A 132 9.84 -4.11 -8.07
N LEU A 133 9.99 -3.59 -6.87
CA LEU A 133 10.30 -4.39 -5.68
C LEU A 133 9.20 -5.42 -5.42
N MET A 134 7.94 -5.00 -5.43
CA MET A 134 6.81 -5.90 -5.23
C MET A 134 6.73 -6.96 -6.32
N HIS A 135 6.94 -6.56 -7.58
CA HIS A 135 7.00 -7.49 -8.71
C HIS A 135 8.06 -8.56 -8.51
N HIS A 136 9.25 -8.14 -8.06
CA HIS A 136 10.35 -9.06 -7.76
C HIS A 136 9.98 -10.00 -6.60
N LEU A 137 9.52 -9.47 -5.48
CA LEU A 137 9.18 -10.26 -4.28
C LEU A 137 8.05 -11.28 -4.52
N LEU A 138 7.07 -10.95 -5.36
CA LEU A 138 5.98 -11.88 -5.71
C LEU A 138 6.44 -13.05 -6.58
N ARG A 139 7.57 -12.90 -7.29
CA ARG A 139 8.12 -13.88 -8.23
C ARG A 139 9.43 -14.50 -7.78
N ALA A 140 9.99 -14.00 -6.67
CA ALA A 140 11.24 -14.51 -6.14
C ALA A 140 11.09 -15.97 -5.71
N GLU A 141 12.03 -16.80 -6.17
CA GLU A 141 12.17 -18.16 -5.64
C GLU A 141 12.71 -18.11 -4.20
N PRO A 142 12.48 -19.16 -3.39
CA PRO A 142 12.90 -19.19 -1.99
C PRO A 142 14.38 -18.87 -1.74
N ASP A 143 15.23 -19.18 -2.73
CA ASP A 143 16.69 -19.01 -2.64
C ASP A 143 17.23 -17.72 -3.29
N ASP A 144 16.34 -16.81 -3.73
CA ASP A 144 16.75 -15.56 -4.34
C ASP A 144 17.43 -14.62 -3.32
N VAL A 145 18.69 -14.27 -3.60
CA VAL A 145 19.64 -13.57 -2.71
C VAL A 145 19.19 -12.13 -2.39
N LEU A 146 18.28 -11.54 -3.16
CA LEU A 146 17.72 -10.20 -2.90
C LEU A 146 16.68 -10.16 -1.77
N MET A 147 16.41 -11.29 -1.16
CA MET A 147 15.75 -11.32 0.12
C MET A 147 16.78 -10.88 1.15
N LEU A 148 16.81 -9.59 1.39
CA LEU A 148 17.66 -8.93 2.38
C LEU A 148 17.81 -9.81 3.62
N ASP A 149 19.00 -10.32 3.84
CA ASP A 149 19.42 -10.88 5.12
C ASP A 149 19.44 -9.72 6.13
N LEU A 150 18.25 -9.38 6.62
CA LEU A 150 18.11 -8.48 7.78
C LEU A 150 18.35 -9.21 9.09
N GLU A 151 19.05 -10.37 9.05
CA GLU A 151 19.13 -11.28 10.19
C GLU A 151 20.23 -10.96 11.20
N GLU A 152 21.11 -9.99 10.98
CA GLU A 152 22.29 -9.88 11.85
C GLU A 152 22.41 -8.63 12.72
N GLU A 153 21.47 -7.69 12.77
CA GLU A 153 21.71 -6.46 13.54
C GLU A 153 20.55 -5.95 14.42
N PHE A 154 19.74 -6.84 15.03
CA PHE A 154 18.90 -6.39 16.15
C PHE A 154 18.76 -7.44 17.23
#